data_6281e8fb82fce0fc67c478a190a472ca
#
_entry.id   6281e8fb82fce0fc67c478a190a472ca
#
_cell.length_a   1.000
_cell.length_b   1.000
_cell.length_c   1.000
_cell.angle_alpha   90.00
_cell.angle_beta   90.00
_cell.angle_gamma   90.00
#
_symmetry.space_group_name_H-M   'P 1'
#
loop_
_entity.id
_entity.type
_entity.pdbx_description
1 polymer ?
#
loop_
_entity_poly.entity_id
_entity_poly.type
_entity_poly.pdbx_seq_one_letter_code
_entity_poly.pdbx_strand_id
1 'polypeptide(L)'
;MSATKTLDGLIIKDPKLRGGRPIIAGTGVTVRTIVGHYKLGLTPEETADEMGLGLALVYAALAYYHLHQDEIEADILANSEEAVMQEFGASPHA
;
A
#
# COMPACT_ATOMS: atom_id res chain seq x y z
N MET A 1 -26.35 -11.51 -3.25
CA MET A 1 -25.98 -10.98 -3.54
C MET A 1 -25.12 -10.81 -3.78
N SER A 2 -24.85 -10.54 -4.06
CA SER A 2 -24.17 -10.42 -4.36
C SER A 2 -23.19 -10.21 -4.55
N ALA A 3 -22.73 -10.47 -4.92
CA ALA A 3 -21.38 -10.47 -5.15
C ALA A 3 -20.87 -9.29 -5.81
N THR A 4 -21.31 -8.23 -5.42
CA THR A 4 -20.83 -6.99 -5.93
C THR A 4 -19.41 -6.76 -5.43
N LYS A 5 -18.50 -6.53 -6.33
CA LYS A 5 -17.16 -6.16 -5.93
C LYS A 5 -17.15 -4.67 -5.64
N THR A 6 -16.81 -4.35 -4.43
CA THR A 6 -16.75 -2.95 -4.01
C THR A 6 -15.35 -2.62 -3.60
N LEU A 7 -15.05 -1.34 -3.44
CA LEU A 7 -13.75 -0.95 -2.93
C LEU A 7 -13.49 -1.57 -1.58
N ASP A 8 -14.51 -1.69 -0.76
CA ASP A 8 -14.35 -2.30 0.56
C ASP A 8 -13.90 -3.75 0.46
N GLY A 9 -14.38 -4.44 -0.56
CA GLY A 9 -13.99 -5.83 -0.76
C GLY A 9 -12.60 -5.98 -1.37
N LEU A 10 -12.09 -4.94 -1.99
CA LEU A 10 -10.80 -5.00 -2.65
C LEU A 10 -9.65 -4.56 -1.74
N ILE A 11 -9.94 -3.75 -0.74
CA ILE A 11 -8.95 -3.30 0.22
C ILE A 11 -9.40 -3.79 1.59
N ILE A 12 -8.53 -4.51 2.28
CA ILE A 12 -8.88 -5.07 3.58
C ILE A 12 -7.82 -4.70 4.60
N LYS A 13 -8.20 -4.79 5.86
CA LYS A 13 -7.30 -4.65 6.98
C LYS A 13 -7.45 -5.89 7.84
N ASP A 14 -6.37 -6.60 8.06
CA ASP A 14 -6.38 -7.81 8.87
C ASP A 14 -5.24 -7.68 9.87
N PRO A 15 -5.55 -7.67 11.17
CA PRO A 15 -4.48 -7.50 12.18
C PRO A 15 -3.40 -8.56 12.07
N LYS A 16 -3.70 -9.69 11.45
CA LYS A 16 -2.73 -10.76 11.30
C LYS A 16 -1.84 -10.57 10.08
N LEU A 17 -2.16 -9.60 9.24
CA LEU A 17 -1.40 -9.37 8.01
C LEU A 17 -0.87 -7.95 7.99
N ARG A 18 0.41 -7.83 7.77
CA ARG A 18 1.06 -6.51 7.64
C ARG A 18 0.73 -5.56 8.78
N GLY A 19 0.53 -6.10 9.99
CA GLY A 19 0.26 -5.26 11.13
C GLY A 19 -1.06 -4.51 11.07
N GLY A 20 -2.01 -5.01 10.32
CA GLY A 20 -3.30 -4.35 10.18
C GLY A 20 -3.33 -3.23 9.17
N ARG A 21 -2.24 -3.04 8.42
CA ARG A 21 -2.22 -2.01 7.38
C ARG A 21 -3.16 -2.38 6.24
N PRO A 22 -3.72 -1.39 5.54
CA PRO A 22 -4.58 -1.68 4.40
C PRO A 22 -3.80 -2.41 3.33
N ILE A 23 -4.34 -3.52 2.86
CA ILE A 23 -3.72 -4.32 1.81
C ILE A 23 -4.74 -4.60 0.72
N ILE A 24 -4.24 -4.95 -0.45
CA ILE A 24 -5.08 -5.40 -1.55
C ILE A 24 -5.48 -6.84 -1.25
N ALA A 25 -6.79 -7.09 -1.25
CA ALA A 25 -7.33 -8.41 -0.91
C ALA A 25 -6.72 -9.49 -1.80
N GLY A 26 -6.37 -10.60 -1.18
CA GLY A 26 -5.78 -11.72 -1.91
C GLY A 26 -4.31 -11.57 -2.21
N THR A 27 -3.68 -10.50 -1.75
CA THR A 27 -2.25 -10.29 -1.95
C THR A 27 -1.62 -9.84 -0.65
N GLY A 28 -0.32 -9.74 -0.64
CA GLY A 28 0.36 -9.13 0.50
C GLY A 28 0.76 -7.69 0.24
N VAL A 29 0.27 -7.10 -0.83
CA VAL A 29 0.68 -5.76 -1.24
C VAL A 29 -0.13 -4.72 -0.48
N THR A 30 0.57 -3.80 0.18
CA THR A 30 -0.10 -2.75 0.95
C THR A 30 -0.48 -1.60 0.04
N VAL A 31 -1.51 -0.86 0.46
CA VAL A 31 -1.88 0.36 -0.24
C VAL A 31 -0.71 1.34 -0.23
N ARG A 32 0.02 1.40 0.87
CA ARG A 32 1.19 2.26 0.99
C ARG A 32 2.20 2.01 -0.15
N THR A 33 2.41 0.76 -0.51
CA THR A 33 3.34 0.44 -1.59
C THR A 33 2.86 1.01 -2.93
N ILE A 34 1.57 0.86 -3.21
CA ILE A 34 1.02 1.40 -4.44
C ILE A 34 1.13 2.91 -4.48
N VAL A 35 0.83 3.55 -3.35
CA VAL A 35 0.92 5.01 -3.27
C VAL A 35 2.38 5.46 -3.45
N GLY A 36 3.32 4.67 -2.94
CA GLY A 36 4.72 4.96 -3.15
C GLY A 36 5.10 5.03 -4.62
N HIS A 37 4.63 4.07 -5.40
CA HIS A 37 4.87 4.10 -6.85
C HIS A 37 4.22 5.32 -7.49
N TYR A 38 2.99 5.63 -7.08
CA TYR A 38 2.27 6.78 -7.58
C TYR A 38 3.05 8.07 -7.30
N LYS A 39 3.59 8.20 -6.10
CA LYS A 39 4.36 9.40 -5.74
C LYS A 39 5.68 9.50 -6.50
N LEU A 40 6.20 8.37 -6.96
CA LEU A 40 7.40 8.37 -7.77
C LEU A 40 7.12 8.68 -9.22
N GLY A 41 5.85 8.85 -9.58
CA GLY A 41 5.50 9.25 -10.93
C GLY A 41 5.11 8.11 -11.84
N LEU A 42 5.01 6.89 -11.32
CA LEU A 42 4.55 5.79 -12.15
C LEU A 42 3.06 5.90 -12.39
N THR A 43 2.64 5.55 -13.59
CA THR A 43 1.22 5.50 -13.88
C THR A 43 0.61 4.28 -13.23
N PRO A 44 -0.73 4.25 -13.05
CA PRO A 44 -1.35 3.03 -12.53
C PRO A 44 -1.07 1.81 -13.38
N GLU A 45 -1.01 1.99 -14.70
CA GLU A 45 -0.71 0.89 -15.61
C GLU A 45 0.69 0.36 -15.38
N GLU A 46 1.65 1.25 -15.21
CA GLU A 46 3.03 0.84 -14.94
C GLU A 46 3.13 0.13 -13.61
N THR A 47 2.42 0.61 -12.61
CA THR A 47 2.42 -0.03 -11.30
C THR A 47 1.80 -1.43 -11.38
N ALA A 48 0.69 -1.56 -12.10
CA ALA A 48 0.04 -2.86 -12.25
C ALA A 48 0.98 -3.85 -12.91
N ASP A 49 1.67 -3.41 -13.95
CA ASP A 49 2.59 -4.27 -14.67
C ASP A 49 3.75 -4.68 -13.78
N GLU A 50 4.33 -3.73 -13.07
CA GLU A 50 5.49 -3.99 -12.24
C GLU A 50 5.15 -4.90 -11.07
N MET A 51 4.00 -4.73 -10.47
CA MET A 51 3.61 -5.50 -9.31
C MET A 51 2.90 -6.80 -9.65
N GLY A 52 2.57 -7.01 -10.92
CA GLY A 52 1.81 -8.20 -11.31
C GLY A 52 0.38 -8.17 -10.81
N LEU A 53 -0.22 -7.00 -10.74
CA LEU A 53 -1.58 -6.85 -10.22
C LEU A 53 -2.54 -6.45 -11.32
N GLY A 54 -3.80 -6.79 -11.13
CA GLY A 54 -4.83 -6.28 -12.02
C GLY A 54 -4.95 -4.77 -11.90
N LEU A 55 -5.23 -4.11 -12.99
CA LEU A 55 -5.28 -2.65 -13.00
C LEU A 55 -6.38 -2.12 -12.06
N ALA A 56 -7.51 -2.82 -11.98
CA ALA A 56 -8.58 -2.38 -11.08
C ALA A 56 -8.12 -2.35 -9.63
N LEU A 57 -7.23 -3.27 -9.26
CA LEU A 57 -6.72 -3.32 -7.89
C LEU A 57 -5.81 -2.13 -7.59
N VAL A 58 -5.04 -1.72 -8.58
CA VAL A 58 -4.20 -0.53 -8.42
C VAL A 58 -5.07 0.71 -8.26
N TYR A 59 -6.10 0.85 -9.09
CA TYR A 59 -7.00 1.98 -8.95
C TYR A 59 -7.76 1.94 -7.64
N ALA A 60 -8.14 0.73 -7.15
CA ALA A 60 -8.79 0.63 -5.85
C ALA A 60 -7.88 1.13 -4.73
N ALA A 61 -6.60 0.78 -4.80
CA ALA A 61 -5.65 1.22 -3.79
C ALA A 61 -5.49 2.74 -3.82
N LEU A 62 -5.43 3.32 -5.01
CA LEU A 62 -5.32 4.77 -5.13
C LEU A 62 -6.60 5.46 -4.66
N ALA A 63 -7.76 4.87 -4.95
CA ALA A 63 -9.01 5.42 -4.45
C ALA A 63 -9.06 5.38 -2.93
N TYR A 64 -8.62 4.28 -2.35
CA TYR A 64 -8.55 4.17 -0.90
C TYR A 64 -7.65 5.27 -0.33
N TYR A 65 -6.50 5.49 -0.96
CA TYR A 65 -5.60 6.53 -0.53
C TYR A 65 -6.30 7.90 -0.52
N HIS A 66 -6.99 8.24 -1.60
CA HIS A 66 -7.65 9.53 -1.67
C HIS A 66 -8.78 9.68 -0.65
N LEU A 67 -9.40 8.58 -0.27
CA LEU A 67 -10.43 8.59 0.76
C LEU A 67 -9.85 8.64 2.17
N HIS A 68 -8.62 8.16 2.35
CA HIS A 68 -8.00 8.03 3.67
C HIS A 68 -6.57 8.53 3.64
N GLN A 69 -6.37 9.73 3.10
CA GLN A 69 -5.02 10.24 2.92
C GLN A 69 -4.23 10.33 4.21
N ASP A 70 -4.88 10.77 5.28
CA ASP A 70 -4.16 10.91 6.55
C ASP A 70 -3.62 9.57 7.04
N GLU A 71 -4.43 8.53 6.89
CA GLU A 71 -4.02 7.20 7.32
C GLU A 71 -2.82 6.71 6.52
N ILE A 72 -2.88 6.86 5.21
CA ILE A 72 -1.83 6.34 4.35
C ILE A 72 -0.57 7.20 4.45
N GLU A 73 -0.72 8.50 4.58
CA GLU A 73 0.45 9.36 4.75
C GLU A 73 1.16 9.05 6.07
N ALA A 74 0.40 8.78 7.12
CA ALA A 74 1.00 8.39 8.39
C ALA A 74 1.73 7.06 8.27
N ASP A 75 1.18 6.11 7.51
CA ASP A 75 1.82 4.82 7.30
C ASP A 75 3.12 4.98 6.50
N ILE A 76 3.10 5.83 5.50
CA ILE A 76 4.30 6.09 4.71
C ILE A 76 5.38 6.69 5.61
N LEU A 77 5.01 7.66 6.42
CA LEU A 77 5.97 8.30 7.30
C LEU A 77 6.54 7.33 8.32
N ALA A 78 5.68 6.52 8.94
CA ALA A 78 6.13 5.55 9.92
C ALA A 78 7.09 4.54 9.29
N ASN A 79 6.77 4.10 8.08
CA ASN A 79 7.62 3.16 7.39
C ASN A 79 8.96 3.76 7.01
N SER A 80 8.96 5.03 6.63
CA SER A 80 10.19 5.73 6.30
C SER A 80 11.08 5.89 7.53
N GLU A 81 10.47 6.21 8.65
CA GLU A 81 11.21 6.33 9.88
C GLU A 81 11.82 5.00 10.30
N GLU A 82 11.04 3.93 10.17
CA GLU A 82 11.55 2.60 10.46
C GLU A 82 12.74 2.26 9.57
N ALA A 83 12.63 2.56 8.29
CA ALA A 83 13.68 2.25 7.35
C ALA A 83 14.95 3.02 7.70
N VAL A 84 14.82 4.28 8.06
CA VAL A 84 15.98 5.09 8.46
C VAL A 84 16.58 4.53 9.74
N MET A 85 15.74 4.20 10.71
CA MET A 85 16.25 3.64 11.96
C MET A 85 17.00 2.34 11.72
N GLN A 86 16.46 1.47 10.88
CA GLN A 86 17.11 0.23 10.57
C GLN A 86 18.44 0.45 9.86
N GLU A 87 18.43 1.40 8.95
CA GLU A 87 19.61 1.65 8.18
C GLU A 87 20.74 2.23 9.03
N PHE A 88 20.43 3.18 9.87
CA PHE A 88 21.46 3.82 10.68
C PHE A 88 21.64 3.16 12.02
N GLY A 89 20.59 2.64 12.60
CA GLY A 89 20.66 2.02 13.90
C GLY A 89 21.28 0.64 13.86
N ALA A 90 21.01 -0.11 12.80
CA ALA A 90 21.53 -1.44 12.70
C ALA A 90 22.90 -1.50 12.05
N SER A 91 23.31 -0.42 11.48
CA SER A 91 24.54 -0.41 10.76
C SER A 91 25.68 -0.14 11.70
N PRO A 92 26.48 -1.10 11.94
CA PRO A 92 27.52 -0.89 12.93
C PRO A 92 28.63 -0.05 12.42
N HIS A 93 28.66 0.18 11.17
CA HIS A 93 29.72 0.91 10.70
C HIS A 93 29.60 2.26 11.08
N ALA A 94 28.64 2.46 11.45
CA ALA A 94 28.79 3.78 11.64
C ALA A 94 30.09 3.81 12.01
#